data_7581c7701c711835eac582d5e3124fa5
#
_entry.id   7581c7701c711835eac582d5e3124fa5
#
_cell.length_a   1.000
_cell.length_b   1.000
_cell.length_c   1.000
_cell.angle_alpha   90.00
_cell.angle_beta   90.00
_cell.angle_gamma   90.00
#
_symmetry.space_group_name_H-M   'P 1'
#
loop_
_entity.id
_entity.type
_entity.pdbx_description
1 polymer ?
#
loop_
_entity_poly.entity_id
_entity_poly.type
_entity_poly.pdbx_seq_one_letter_code
_entity_poly.pdbx_strand_id
1 'polypeptide(L)'
;MFCRLVTALLLTLLCTPTWASIDNAEAMNLAGMQRMLSQRIAKSYLMIGADVRSEVATQQLDQSIARFESNFLALSEYAGNPDITDALETTGVTWQAYRELALSRPDREQAVPLLQLSDQLLAQSEQLVQLIERHTGSRNARLVNRSGRQRMLSQRIAKLYLALSWRLPVAGLEADLHKATEEFEVAQQELLAAEQNTPQINQALQKVEAQWRFARAGFRLSADSRYVPTVITTTTETLLWQMNALTSQYEGVMQSGS
;
A
#
# COMPACT_ATOMS: atom_id res chain seq x y z
N MET A 1 10.16 -14.59 -74.76
CA MET A 1 10.44 -15.11 -73.40
C MET A 1 10.23 -13.99 -72.40
N PHE A 2 9.11 -14.03 -71.72
CA PHE A 2 8.72 -13.00 -70.75
C PHE A 2 9.30 -13.34 -69.37
N CYS A 3 10.19 -12.47 -68.86
CA CYS A 3 10.69 -12.56 -67.49
C CYS A 3 9.74 -11.80 -66.60
N ARG A 4 8.94 -12.51 -65.76
CA ARG A 4 8.07 -11.92 -64.75
C ARG A 4 8.90 -11.69 -63.49
N LEU A 5 9.19 -10.41 -63.19
CA LEU A 5 9.68 -9.95 -61.90
C LEU A 5 8.50 -9.95 -60.92
N VAL A 6 8.50 -10.87 -59.95
CA VAL A 6 7.61 -10.85 -58.79
C VAL A 6 8.27 -10.01 -57.73
N THR A 7 7.78 -8.80 -57.55
CA THR A 7 8.18 -7.92 -56.45
C THR A 7 7.40 -8.33 -55.22
N ALA A 8 8.03 -9.11 -54.32
CA ALA A 8 7.47 -9.43 -53.00
C ALA A 8 7.56 -8.15 -52.10
N LEU A 9 6.41 -7.52 -51.91
CA LEU A 9 6.26 -6.45 -50.94
C LEU A 9 6.18 -7.05 -49.53
N LEU A 10 7.31 -7.05 -48.78
CA LEU A 10 7.34 -7.42 -47.37
C LEU A 10 6.64 -6.29 -46.58
N LEU A 11 5.38 -6.51 -46.26
CA LEU A 11 4.70 -5.73 -45.22
C LEU A 11 5.26 -6.19 -43.86
N THR A 12 6.27 -5.51 -43.36
CA THR A 12 6.66 -5.61 -41.95
C THR A 12 5.59 -4.90 -41.12
N LEU A 13 4.66 -5.68 -40.56
CA LEU A 13 3.81 -5.19 -39.46
C LEU A 13 4.73 -4.80 -38.30
N LEU A 14 4.98 -3.52 -38.15
CA LEU A 14 5.51 -2.94 -36.93
C LEU A 14 4.41 -3.09 -35.86
N CYS A 15 4.37 -4.24 -35.18
CA CYS A 15 3.70 -4.35 -33.89
C CYS A 15 4.45 -3.45 -32.92
N THR A 16 4.11 -2.18 -32.86
CA THR A 16 4.44 -1.36 -31.70
C THR A 16 3.68 -1.96 -30.52
N PRO A 17 4.36 -2.38 -29.43
CA PRO A 17 3.66 -2.75 -28.23
C PRO A 17 2.89 -1.49 -27.77
N THR A 18 1.59 -1.44 -27.97
CA THR A 18 0.72 -0.50 -27.28
C THR A 18 0.72 -0.95 -25.84
N TRP A 19 1.55 -0.36 -25.04
CA TRP A 19 1.43 -0.47 -23.59
C TRP A 19 0.07 0.11 -23.28
N ALA A 20 -0.85 -0.75 -22.83
CA ALA A 20 -2.16 -0.29 -22.43
C ALA A 20 -1.95 0.63 -21.23
N SER A 21 -2.21 1.94 -21.42
CA SER A 21 -2.21 2.87 -20.29
C SER A 21 -3.24 2.38 -19.28
N ILE A 22 -2.87 2.37 -18.01
CA ILE A 22 -3.78 2.00 -16.91
C ILE A 22 -4.97 2.95 -16.92
N ASP A 23 -6.15 2.43 -16.57
CA ASP A 23 -7.35 3.26 -16.43
C ASP A 23 -7.37 4.02 -15.10
N ASN A 24 -8.35 4.90 -14.93
CA ASN A 24 -8.52 5.73 -13.74
C ASN A 24 -8.71 4.91 -12.45
N ALA A 25 -9.42 3.79 -12.52
CA ALA A 25 -9.68 2.94 -11.35
C ALA A 25 -8.40 2.20 -10.95
N GLU A 26 -7.66 1.70 -11.93
CA GLU A 26 -6.38 1.06 -11.71
C GLU A 26 -5.34 2.06 -11.18
N ALA A 27 -5.25 3.27 -11.74
CA ALA A 27 -4.36 4.33 -11.25
C ALA A 27 -4.64 4.67 -9.78
N MET A 28 -5.92 4.79 -9.41
CA MET A 28 -6.36 5.00 -8.02
C MET A 28 -5.93 3.86 -7.10
N ASN A 29 -6.10 2.62 -7.53
CA ASN A 29 -5.71 1.45 -6.74
C ASN A 29 -4.18 1.37 -6.59
N LEU A 30 -3.42 1.57 -7.66
CA LEU A 30 -1.95 1.56 -7.62
C LEU A 30 -1.39 2.67 -6.72
N ALA A 31 -1.91 3.89 -6.81
CA ALA A 31 -1.53 4.98 -5.92
C ALA A 31 -1.89 4.66 -4.45
N GLY A 32 -3.07 4.08 -4.21
CA GLY A 32 -3.46 3.56 -2.90
C GLY A 32 -2.53 2.46 -2.37
N MET A 33 -2.03 1.60 -3.27
CA MET A 33 -1.04 0.58 -2.89
C MET A 33 0.32 1.18 -2.53
N GLN A 34 0.75 2.29 -3.14
CA GLN A 34 2.00 2.96 -2.77
C GLN A 34 1.99 3.38 -1.29
N ARG A 35 0.85 3.88 -0.78
CA ARG A 35 0.68 4.19 0.66
C ARG A 35 0.95 2.95 1.53
N MET A 36 0.37 1.82 1.18
CA MET A 36 0.53 0.56 1.94
C MET A 36 1.95 0.03 1.85
N LEU A 37 2.55 0.05 0.65
CA LEU A 37 3.88 -0.48 0.41
C LEU A 37 4.96 0.33 1.14
N SER A 38 4.83 1.67 1.21
CA SER A 38 5.75 2.51 1.99
C SER A 38 5.81 2.08 3.47
N GLN A 39 4.68 1.69 4.05
CA GLN A 39 4.61 1.23 5.44
C GLN A 39 5.05 -0.24 5.59
N ARG A 40 4.72 -1.10 4.63
CA ARG A 40 5.07 -2.53 4.66
C ARG A 40 6.57 -2.75 4.51
N ILE A 41 7.26 -1.97 3.68
CA ILE A 41 8.72 -2.01 3.55
C ILE A 41 9.37 -1.67 4.89
N ALA A 42 8.99 -0.56 5.54
CA ALA A 42 9.52 -0.19 6.85
C ALA A 42 9.21 -1.26 7.91
N LYS A 43 7.96 -1.78 7.95
CA LYS A 43 7.60 -2.90 8.83
C LYS A 43 8.55 -4.09 8.64
N SER A 44 8.78 -4.51 7.40
CA SER A 44 9.62 -5.67 7.10
C SER A 44 11.08 -5.43 7.49
N TYR A 45 11.62 -4.25 7.25
CA TYR A 45 12.96 -3.85 7.71
C TYR A 45 13.08 -3.95 9.24
N LEU A 46 12.10 -3.41 9.98
CA LEU A 46 12.08 -3.49 11.44
C LEU A 46 11.94 -4.94 11.95
N MET A 47 11.18 -5.78 11.27
CA MET A 47 11.06 -7.20 11.60
C MET A 47 12.41 -7.92 11.49
N ILE A 48 13.17 -7.65 10.42
CA ILE A 48 14.50 -8.23 10.23
C ILE A 48 15.45 -7.75 11.35
N GLY A 49 15.50 -6.43 11.59
CA GLY A 49 16.39 -5.84 12.59
C GLY A 49 16.07 -6.26 14.03
N ALA A 50 14.80 -6.50 14.34
CA ALA A 50 14.34 -6.99 15.65
C ALA A 50 14.29 -8.52 15.77
N ASP A 51 14.76 -9.26 14.77
CA ASP A 51 14.72 -10.72 14.67
C ASP A 51 13.31 -11.31 14.86
N VAL A 52 12.33 -10.70 14.24
CA VAL A 52 10.92 -11.11 14.24
C VAL A 52 10.59 -11.76 12.91
N ARG A 53 10.58 -13.10 12.83
CA ARG A 53 10.28 -13.86 11.60
C ARG A 53 11.13 -13.39 10.41
N SER A 54 12.41 -13.26 10.61
CA SER A 54 13.36 -12.59 9.70
C SER A 54 13.33 -13.13 8.27
N GLU A 55 13.17 -14.44 8.07
CA GLU A 55 13.06 -15.05 6.74
C GLU A 55 11.79 -14.58 5.99
N VAL A 56 10.64 -14.61 6.66
CA VAL A 56 9.36 -14.12 6.10
C VAL A 56 9.45 -12.61 5.83
N ALA A 57 10.08 -11.88 6.73
CA ALA A 57 10.25 -10.43 6.60
C ALA A 57 11.12 -10.06 5.41
N THR A 58 12.20 -10.81 5.15
CA THR A 58 13.05 -10.61 3.96
C THR A 58 12.26 -10.81 2.67
N GLN A 59 11.50 -11.91 2.57
CA GLN A 59 10.63 -12.13 1.39
C GLN A 59 9.59 -11.02 1.22
N GLN A 60 8.98 -10.55 2.32
CA GLN A 60 8.02 -9.44 2.29
C GLN A 60 8.67 -8.13 1.86
N LEU A 61 9.90 -7.87 2.29
CA LEU A 61 10.68 -6.69 1.92
C LEU A 61 10.93 -6.67 0.41
N ASP A 62 11.51 -7.74 -0.13
CA ASP A 62 11.84 -7.86 -1.55
C ASP A 62 10.60 -7.74 -2.43
N GLN A 63 9.52 -8.45 -2.09
CA GLN A 63 8.24 -8.38 -2.82
C GLN A 63 7.63 -6.97 -2.76
N SER A 64 7.76 -6.27 -1.62
CA SER A 64 7.19 -4.94 -1.46
C SER A 64 7.97 -3.89 -2.24
N ILE A 65 9.30 -3.99 -2.29
CA ILE A 65 10.15 -3.12 -3.10
C ILE A 65 9.84 -3.33 -4.59
N ALA A 66 9.86 -4.57 -5.07
CA ALA A 66 9.56 -4.88 -6.47
C ALA A 66 8.15 -4.39 -6.88
N ARG A 67 7.17 -4.56 -5.99
CA ARG A 67 5.80 -4.11 -6.25
C ARG A 67 5.68 -2.59 -6.23
N PHE A 68 6.40 -1.90 -5.35
CA PHE A 68 6.44 -0.43 -5.34
C PHE A 68 7.00 0.09 -6.67
N GLU A 69 8.11 -0.45 -7.14
CA GLU A 69 8.75 -0.04 -8.40
C GLU A 69 7.85 -0.31 -9.62
N SER A 70 7.24 -1.49 -9.68
CA SER A 70 6.30 -1.83 -10.76
C SER A 70 5.09 -0.90 -10.79
N ASN A 71 4.49 -0.62 -9.64
CA ASN A 71 3.35 0.30 -9.53
C ASN A 71 3.76 1.74 -9.86
N PHE A 72 4.96 2.16 -9.43
CA PHE A 72 5.48 3.50 -9.70
C PHE A 72 5.70 3.71 -11.20
N LEU A 73 6.25 2.71 -11.89
CA LEU A 73 6.42 2.76 -13.34
C LEU A 73 5.07 2.89 -14.06
N ALA A 74 4.08 2.05 -13.71
CA ALA A 74 2.75 2.12 -14.30
C ALA A 74 2.06 3.47 -14.05
N LEU A 75 2.21 4.05 -12.86
CA LEU A 75 1.69 5.38 -12.54
C LEU A 75 2.42 6.49 -13.32
N SER A 76 3.72 6.34 -13.61
CA SER A 76 4.48 7.29 -14.42
C SER A 76 4.04 7.30 -15.89
N GLU A 77 3.47 6.18 -16.36
CA GLU A 77 2.88 6.06 -17.70
C GLU A 77 1.42 6.55 -17.75
N TYR A 78 0.77 6.71 -16.59
CA TYR A 78 -0.57 7.29 -16.45
C TYR A 78 -0.48 8.81 -16.67
N ALA A 79 -0.33 9.19 -17.93
CA ALA A 79 0.00 10.56 -18.31
C ALA A 79 -1.25 11.42 -18.51
N GLY A 80 -1.09 12.72 -18.33
CA GLY A 80 -2.00 13.75 -18.81
C GLY A 80 -2.37 14.87 -17.82
N ASN A 81 -1.91 14.80 -16.57
CA ASN A 81 -2.08 15.91 -15.63
C ASN A 81 -0.72 16.32 -15.05
N PRO A 82 -0.26 17.58 -15.30
CA PRO A 82 1.02 18.08 -14.79
C PRO A 82 1.17 17.90 -13.27
N ASP A 83 0.12 18.15 -12.49
CA ASP A 83 0.17 18.02 -11.02
C ASP A 83 0.48 16.58 -10.57
N ILE A 84 -0.04 15.58 -11.30
CA ILE A 84 0.25 14.15 -11.04
C ILE A 84 1.69 13.84 -11.40
N THR A 85 2.19 14.36 -12.52
CA THR A 85 3.58 14.18 -12.95
C THR A 85 4.56 14.77 -11.92
N ASP A 86 4.34 16.00 -11.47
CA ASP A 86 5.18 16.67 -10.47
C ASP A 86 5.17 15.92 -9.11
N ALA A 87 4.00 15.41 -8.72
CA ALA A 87 3.88 14.59 -7.51
C ALA A 87 4.64 13.26 -7.62
N LEU A 88 4.63 12.62 -8.79
CA LEU A 88 5.39 11.39 -9.07
C LEU A 88 6.90 11.68 -9.07
N GLU A 89 7.37 12.75 -9.70
CA GLU A 89 8.78 13.14 -9.67
C GLU A 89 9.28 13.35 -8.24
N THR A 90 8.52 14.10 -7.44
CA THR A 90 8.83 14.33 -6.01
C THR A 90 8.87 13.01 -5.23
N THR A 91 7.91 12.13 -5.47
CA THR A 91 7.86 10.79 -4.85
C THR A 91 9.06 9.95 -5.27
N GLY A 92 9.49 10.03 -6.53
CA GLY A 92 10.64 9.31 -7.07
C GLY A 92 11.95 9.65 -6.36
N VAL A 93 12.18 10.94 -6.06
CA VAL A 93 13.36 11.39 -5.30
C VAL A 93 13.37 10.77 -3.89
N THR A 94 12.25 10.84 -3.18
CA THR A 94 12.12 10.25 -1.83
C THR A 94 12.25 8.73 -1.88
N TRP A 95 11.71 8.09 -2.92
CA TRP A 95 11.81 6.65 -3.12
C TRP A 95 13.26 6.17 -3.23
N GLN A 96 14.10 6.87 -3.99
CA GLN A 96 15.51 6.49 -4.15
C GLN A 96 16.23 6.44 -2.79
N ALA A 97 16.10 7.48 -1.97
CA ALA A 97 16.70 7.51 -0.64
C ALA A 97 16.12 6.43 0.30
N TYR A 98 14.80 6.23 0.25
CA TYR A 98 14.14 5.19 1.05
C TYR A 98 14.55 3.78 0.66
N ARG A 99 14.64 3.50 -0.65
CA ARG A 99 15.07 2.22 -1.19
C ARG A 99 16.50 1.87 -0.78
N GLU A 100 17.40 2.84 -0.83
CA GLU A 100 18.80 2.65 -0.40
C GLU A 100 18.87 2.21 1.06
N LEU A 101 18.15 2.89 1.96
CA LEU A 101 18.07 2.48 3.36
C LEU A 101 17.39 1.13 3.54
N ALA A 102 16.30 0.87 2.83
CA ALA A 102 15.55 -0.39 2.95
C ALA A 102 16.37 -1.62 2.51
N LEU A 103 17.32 -1.45 1.60
CA LEU A 103 18.23 -2.50 1.13
C LEU A 103 19.51 -2.61 1.98
N SER A 104 19.75 -1.68 2.90
CA SER A 104 20.87 -1.77 3.82
C SER A 104 20.64 -2.83 4.89
N ARG A 105 21.73 -3.23 5.56
CA ARG A 105 21.61 -4.14 6.73
C ARG A 105 20.80 -3.45 7.83
N PRO A 106 19.70 -4.06 8.31
CA PRO A 106 18.88 -3.45 9.34
C PRO A 106 19.61 -3.28 10.66
N ASP A 107 19.67 -2.04 11.14
CA ASP A 107 20.12 -1.65 12.46
C ASP A 107 19.26 -0.51 13.03
N ARG A 108 19.47 -0.19 14.34
CA ARG A 108 18.64 0.79 15.03
C ARG A 108 18.91 2.23 14.60
N GLU A 109 20.12 2.54 14.14
CA GLU A 109 20.49 3.90 13.68
C GLU A 109 19.83 4.17 12.32
N GLN A 110 19.93 3.22 11.39
CA GLN A 110 19.32 3.31 10.06
C GLN A 110 17.78 3.21 10.11
N ALA A 111 17.23 2.55 11.11
CA ALA A 111 15.78 2.44 11.29
C ALA A 111 15.11 3.81 11.52
N VAL A 112 15.78 4.76 12.16
CA VAL A 112 15.20 6.09 12.44
C VAL A 112 14.97 6.90 11.15
N PRO A 113 15.97 7.16 10.30
CA PRO A 113 15.74 7.85 9.03
C PRO A 113 14.83 7.05 8.08
N LEU A 114 14.87 5.73 8.10
CA LEU A 114 13.97 4.88 7.32
C LEU A 114 12.50 5.09 7.73
N LEU A 115 12.19 5.20 9.01
CA LEU A 115 10.84 5.52 9.50
C LEU A 115 10.38 6.89 8.99
N GLN A 116 11.25 7.91 9.05
CA GLN A 116 10.94 9.27 8.56
C GLN A 116 10.62 9.25 7.06
N LEU A 117 11.46 8.59 6.25
CA LEU A 117 11.22 8.46 4.81
C LEU A 117 9.94 7.66 4.50
N SER A 118 9.63 6.63 5.30
CA SER A 118 8.37 5.88 5.14
C SER A 118 7.13 6.75 5.35
N ASP A 119 7.19 7.69 6.30
CA ASP A 119 6.09 8.62 6.57
C ASP A 119 6.02 9.74 5.53
N GLN A 120 7.17 10.19 5.02
CA GLN A 120 7.21 11.12 3.89
C GLN A 120 6.62 10.50 2.62
N LEU A 121 7.00 9.28 2.26
CA LEU A 121 6.42 8.54 1.13
C LEU A 121 4.92 8.29 1.31
N LEU A 122 4.47 8.01 2.54
CA LEU A 122 3.04 7.91 2.83
C LEU A 122 2.31 9.22 2.51
N ALA A 123 2.83 10.35 2.96
CA ALA A 123 2.23 11.67 2.71
C ALA A 123 2.19 12.01 1.21
N GLN A 124 3.27 11.74 0.48
CA GLN A 124 3.36 11.94 -0.98
C GLN A 124 2.38 11.01 -1.74
N SER A 125 2.31 9.74 -1.34
CA SER A 125 1.36 8.79 -1.94
C SER A 125 -0.10 9.17 -1.64
N GLU A 126 -0.39 9.74 -0.48
CA GLU A 126 -1.72 10.28 -0.14
C GLU A 126 -2.06 11.48 -1.03
N GLN A 127 -1.11 12.38 -1.25
CA GLN A 127 -1.27 13.51 -2.18
C GLN A 127 -1.55 13.01 -3.61
N LEU A 128 -0.81 12.00 -4.07
CA LEU A 128 -1.02 11.40 -5.38
C LEU A 128 -2.43 10.81 -5.53
N VAL A 129 -2.91 10.06 -4.52
CA VAL A 129 -4.29 9.54 -4.49
C VAL A 129 -5.32 10.68 -4.61
N GLN A 130 -5.15 11.77 -3.86
CA GLN A 130 -6.05 12.93 -3.90
C GLN A 130 -6.03 13.65 -5.25
N LEU A 131 -4.86 13.74 -5.91
CA LEU A 131 -4.73 14.31 -7.26
C LEU A 131 -5.49 13.46 -8.27
N ILE A 132 -5.32 12.14 -8.24
CA ILE A 132 -6.01 11.21 -9.13
C ILE A 132 -7.52 11.24 -8.85
N GLU A 133 -7.95 11.24 -7.57
CA GLU A 133 -9.37 11.32 -7.20
C GLU A 133 -10.04 12.60 -7.75
N ARG A 134 -9.38 13.76 -7.64
CA ARG A 134 -9.87 15.00 -8.23
C ARG A 134 -9.92 14.96 -9.77
N HIS A 135 -8.92 14.35 -10.39
CA HIS A 135 -8.86 14.22 -11.84
C HIS A 135 -9.98 13.31 -12.39
N THR A 136 -10.29 12.23 -11.68
CA THR A 136 -11.32 11.24 -12.10
C THR A 136 -12.75 11.64 -11.79
N GLY A 137 -12.97 12.50 -10.78
CA GLY A 137 -14.31 13.00 -10.40
C GLY A 137 -15.30 11.95 -9.87
N SER A 138 -14.85 10.72 -9.58
CA SER A 138 -15.71 9.59 -9.25
C SER A 138 -16.15 9.59 -7.77
N ARG A 139 -17.50 9.67 -7.54
CA ARG A 139 -18.08 9.51 -6.19
C ARG A 139 -17.88 8.09 -5.62
N ASN A 140 -17.82 7.10 -6.48
CA ASN A 140 -17.66 5.70 -6.08
C ASN A 140 -16.22 5.37 -5.62
N ALA A 141 -15.23 6.18 -6.01
CA ALA A 141 -13.84 6.04 -5.56
C ALA A 141 -13.69 6.10 -4.04
N ARG A 142 -14.65 6.71 -3.31
CA ARG A 142 -14.54 6.90 -1.86
C ARG A 142 -14.48 5.59 -1.06
N LEU A 143 -15.30 4.57 -1.39
CA LEU A 143 -15.26 3.28 -0.66
C LEU A 143 -14.00 2.48 -0.99
N VAL A 144 -13.57 2.50 -2.26
CA VAL A 144 -12.28 1.91 -2.69
C VAL A 144 -11.11 2.61 -1.98
N ASN A 145 -11.10 3.95 -1.95
CA ASN A 145 -10.08 4.70 -1.24
C ASN A 145 -10.10 4.43 0.27
N ARG A 146 -11.29 4.34 0.89
CA ARG A 146 -11.45 4.05 2.33
C ARG A 146 -10.95 2.64 2.66
N SER A 147 -11.33 1.62 1.90
CA SER A 147 -10.85 0.25 2.09
C SER A 147 -9.35 0.13 1.78
N GLY A 148 -8.86 0.83 0.76
CA GLY A 148 -7.43 0.96 0.46
C GLY A 148 -6.63 1.58 1.60
N ARG A 149 -7.20 2.58 2.31
CA ARG A 149 -6.58 3.20 3.49
C ARG A 149 -6.46 2.20 4.65
N GLN A 150 -7.41 1.30 4.84
CA GLN A 150 -7.31 0.21 5.82
C GLN A 150 -6.12 -0.73 5.56
N ARG A 151 -5.80 -1.01 4.28
CA ARG A 151 -4.58 -1.76 3.92
C ARG A 151 -3.33 -1.07 4.47
N MET A 152 -3.22 0.23 4.24
CA MET A 152 -2.11 1.04 4.72
C MET A 152 -2.05 1.05 6.25
N LEU A 153 -3.18 1.30 6.93
CA LEU A 153 -3.25 1.36 8.39
C LEU A 153 -2.83 0.05 9.03
N SER A 154 -3.21 -1.11 8.48
CA SER A 154 -2.78 -2.41 8.98
C SER A 154 -1.26 -2.53 9.04
N GLN A 155 -0.54 -2.03 8.03
CA GLN A 155 0.92 -2.06 7.96
C GLN A 155 1.57 -0.96 8.81
N ARG A 156 0.97 0.24 8.86
CA ARG A 156 1.43 1.35 9.71
C ARG A 156 1.39 0.98 11.20
N ILE A 157 0.30 0.37 11.64
CA ILE A 157 0.13 -0.10 13.02
C ILE A 157 1.23 -1.11 13.38
N ALA A 158 1.49 -2.09 12.52
CA ALA A 158 2.57 -3.06 12.75
C ALA A 158 3.96 -2.41 12.78
N LYS A 159 4.24 -1.46 11.87
CA LYS A 159 5.48 -0.68 11.83
C LYS A 159 5.71 0.07 13.15
N LEU A 160 4.71 0.81 13.61
CA LEU A 160 4.80 1.60 14.84
C LEU A 160 4.94 0.70 16.08
N TYR A 161 4.20 -0.40 16.14
CA TYR A 161 4.34 -1.39 17.20
C TYR A 161 5.74 -2.02 17.26
N LEU A 162 6.32 -2.35 16.11
CA LEU A 162 7.70 -2.86 16.03
C LEU A 162 8.72 -1.81 16.47
N ALA A 163 8.56 -0.56 16.05
CA ALA A 163 9.44 0.53 16.46
C ALA A 163 9.46 0.70 17.99
N LEU A 164 8.29 0.61 18.64
CA LEU A 164 8.16 0.62 20.10
C LEU A 164 8.81 -0.60 20.73
N SER A 165 8.50 -1.82 20.24
CA SER A 165 9.05 -3.06 20.81
C SER A 165 10.57 -3.15 20.66
N TRP A 166 11.12 -2.60 19.58
CA TRP A 166 12.56 -2.51 19.34
C TRP A 166 13.21 -1.31 20.05
N ARG A 167 12.41 -0.50 20.74
CA ARG A 167 12.85 0.67 21.53
C ARG A 167 13.65 1.66 20.69
N LEU A 168 13.12 2.03 19.52
CA LEU A 168 13.75 3.06 18.69
C LEU A 168 13.61 4.44 19.35
N PRO A 169 14.66 5.29 19.30
CA PRO A 169 14.67 6.61 19.93
C PRO A 169 13.90 7.64 19.07
N VAL A 170 12.62 7.38 18.83
CA VAL A 170 11.72 8.27 18.06
C VAL A 170 10.61 8.75 18.97
N ALA A 171 10.48 10.07 19.07
CA ALA A 171 9.42 10.67 19.87
C ALA A 171 8.04 10.45 19.25
N GLY A 172 7.01 10.31 20.09
CA GLY A 172 5.61 10.27 19.64
C GLY A 172 5.11 8.93 19.11
N LEU A 173 5.92 7.87 19.10
CA LEU A 173 5.51 6.56 18.55
C LEU A 173 4.24 6.00 19.18
N GLU A 174 4.06 6.16 20.50
CA GLU A 174 2.84 5.69 21.19
C GLU A 174 1.60 6.46 20.75
N ALA A 175 1.71 7.79 20.65
CA ALA A 175 0.64 8.64 20.16
C ALA A 175 0.27 8.32 18.70
N ASP A 176 1.29 8.08 17.85
CA ASP A 176 1.09 7.69 16.46
C ASP A 176 0.44 6.32 16.32
N LEU A 177 0.83 5.35 17.16
CA LEU A 177 0.20 4.04 17.22
C LEU A 177 -1.28 4.16 17.64
N HIS A 178 -1.56 4.92 18.68
CA HIS A 178 -2.92 5.18 19.15
C HIS A 178 -3.77 5.82 18.05
N LYS A 179 -3.27 6.89 17.42
CA LYS A 179 -3.95 7.56 16.31
C LYS A 179 -4.22 6.62 15.13
N ALA A 180 -3.25 5.78 14.74
CA ALA A 180 -3.43 4.83 13.64
C ALA A 180 -4.47 3.74 13.97
N THR A 181 -4.54 3.29 15.24
CA THR A 181 -5.54 2.32 15.70
C THR A 181 -6.94 2.92 15.74
N GLU A 182 -7.09 4.14 16.24
CA GLU A 182 -8.38 4.87 16.22
C GLU A 182 -8.88 5.11 14.79
N GLU A 183 -7.98 5.55 13.91
CA GLU A 183 -8.31 5.76 12.50
C GLU A 183 -8.77 4.47 11.81
N PHE A 184 -8.14 3.34 12.12
CA PHE A 184 -8.57 2.04 11.61
C PHE A 184 -10.00 1.70 12.11
N GLU A 185 -10.29 1.90 13.39
CA GLU A 185 -11.59 1.62 13.98
C GLU A 185 -12.71 2.49 13.39
N VAL A 186 -12.47 3.80 13.29
CA VAL A 186 -13.45 4.72 12.69
C VAL A 186 -13.74 4.35 11.24
N ALA A 187 -12.70 4.10 10.44
CA ALA A 187 -12.88 3.72 9.05
C ALA A 187 -13.57 2.35 8.89
N GLN A 188 -13.33 1.41 9.81
CA GLN A 188 -14.04 0.11 9.83
C GLN A 188 -15.54 0.29 10.09
N GLN A 189 -15.92 1.16 11.03
CA GLN A 189 -17.33 1.44 11.32
C GLN A 189 -18.02 2.11 10.11
N GLU A 190 -17.33 3.03 9.43
CA GLU A 190 -17.89 3.66 8.21
C GLU A 190 -18.08 2.66 7.08
N LEU A 191 -17.15 1.70 6.90
CA LEU A 191 -17.31 0.62 5.91
C LEU A 191 -18.45 -0.31 6.26
N LEU A 192 -18.63 -0.67 7.55
CA LEU A 192 -19.76 -1.48 8.00
C LEU A 192 -21.12 -0.82 7.78
N ALA A 193 -21.18 0.52 7.86
CA ALA A 193 -22.41 1.30 7.69
C ALA A 193 -22.71 1.67 6.25
N ALA A 194 -21.85 1.29 5.28
CA ALA A 194 -22.03 1.71 3.88
C ALA A 194 -23.24 1.01 3.24
N GLU A 195 -24.14 1.80 2.66
CA GLU A 195 -25.38 1.32 2.00
C GLU A 195 -25.11 0.46 0.75
N GLN A 196 -23.95 0.64 0.13
CA GLN A 196 -23.50 -0.09 -1.06
C GLN A 196 -22.99 -1.50 -0.78
N ASN A 197 -22.97 -1.91 0.48
CA ASN A 197 -22.44 -3.21 0.87
C ASN A 197 -23.33 -4.35 0.36
N THR A 198 -22.73 -5.25 -0.41
CA THR A 198 -23.34 -6.53 -0.75
C THR A 198 -23.27 -7.52 0.44
N PRO A 199 -24.05 -8.62 0.45
CA PRO A 199 -23.92 -9.66 1.46
C PRO A 199 -22.49 -10.20 1.59
N GLN A 200 -21.75 -10.30 0.46
CA GLN A 200 -20.36 -10.76 0.43
C GLN A 200 -19.42 -9.76 1.10
N ILE A 201 -19.60 -8.45 0.83
CA ILE A 201 -18.85 -7.38 1.47
C ILE A 201 -19.11 -7.37 2.98
N ASN A 202 -20.37 -7.48 3.40
CA ASN A 202 -20.71 -7.55 4.83
C ASN A 202 -20.04 -8.74 5.52
N GLN A 203 -20.02 -9.91 4.89
CA GLN A 203 -19.33 -11.09 5.42
C GLN A 203 -17.80 -10.86 5.52
N ALA A 204 -17.20 -10.22 4.52
CA ALA A 204 -15.77 -9.89 4.55
C ALA A 204 -15.45 -8.89 5.67
N LEU A 205 -16.28 -7.85 5.87
CA LEU A 205 -16.14 -6.87 6.94
C LEU A 205 -16.23 -7.50 8.33
N GLN A 206 -17.13 -8.49 8.53
CA GLN A 206 -17.23 -9.24 9.79
C GLN A 206 -15.95 -10.05 10.09
N LYS A 207 -15.30 -10.61 9.06
CA LYS A 207 -14.01 -11.30 9.23
C LYS A 207 -12.90 -10.31 9.63
N VAL A 208 -12.85 -9.14 9.01
CA VAL A 208 -11.92 -8.06 9.38
C VAL A 208 -12.15 -7.65 10.84
N GLU A 209 -13.38 -7.45 11.26
CA GLU A 209 -13.74 -7.09 12.64
C GLU A 209 -13.29 -8.15 13.66
N ALA A 210 -13.49 -9.42 13.35
CA ALA A 210 -13.04 -10.52 14.21
C ALA A 210 -11.50 -10.55 14.34
N GLN A 211 -10.79 -10.36 13.22
CA GLN A 211 -9.33 -10.29 13.18
C GLN A 211 -8.80 -9.07 13.94
N TRP A 212 -9.46 -7.92 13.80
CA TRP A 212 -9.10 -6.69 14.49
C TRP A 212 -9.23 -6.83 16.01
N ARG A 213 -10.34 -7.42 16.51
CA ARG A 213 -10.51 -7.69 17.95
C ARG A 213 -9.37 -8.52 18.54
N PHE A 214 -8.84 -9.47 17.77
CA PHE A 214 -7.69 -10.26 18.20
C PHE A 214 -6.40 -9.39 18.27
N ALA A 215 -6.16 -8.51 17.29
CA ALA A 215 -5.02 -7.59 17.30
C ALA A 215 -5.03 -6.65 18.52
N ARG A 216 -6.20 -6.14 18.92
CA ARG A 216 -6.37 -5.23 20.07
C ARG A 216 -5.89 -5.83 21.39
N ALA A 217 -5.97 -7.14 21.57
CA ALA A 217 -5.44 -7.81 22.76
C ALA A 217 -3.91 -7.60 22.88
N GLY A 218 -3.17 -7.64 21.76
CA GLY A 218 -1.74 -7.37 21.73
C GLY A 218 -1.37 -5.93 22.06
N PHE A 219 -2.21 -4.96 21.67
CA PHE A 219 -1.98 -3.55 22.00
C PHE A 219 -2.14 -3.26 23.50
N ARG A 220 -3.07 -3.92 24.18
CA ARG A 220 -3.18 -3.83 25.64
C ARG A 220 -1.94 -4.37 26.36
N LEU A 221 -1.32 -5.42 25.83
CA LEU A 221 -0.06 -5.93 26.36
C LEU A 221 1.08 -4.94 26.20
N SER A 222 1.10 -4.15 25.10
CA SER A 222 2.14 -3.12 24.90
C SER A 222 2.05 -1.99 25.90
N ALA A 223 0.86 -1.64 26.38
CA ALA A 223 0.70 -0.64 27.43
C ALA A 223 1.40 -1.03 28.74
N ASP A 224 1.53 -2.32 29.01
CA ASP A 224 2.29 -2.86 30.13
C ASP A 224 3.75 -3.17 29.77
N SER A 225 4.28 -2.65 28.65
CA SER A 225 5.61 -2.95 28.10
C SER A 225 5.84 -4.44 27.80
N ARG A 226 4.79 -5.21 27.63
CA ARG A 226 4.82 -6.63 27.24
C ARG A 226 4.51 -6.74 25.75
N TYR A 227 5.53 -6.73 24.91
CA TYR A 227 5.36 -6.77 23.46
C TYR A 227 5.22 -8.19 22.93
N VAL A 228 4.36 -8.36 21.95
CA VAL A 228 4.09 -9.61 21.23
C VAL A 228 4.24 -9.42 19.71
N PRO A 229 5.44 -9.00 19.21
CA PRO A 229 5.62 -8.54 17.84
C PRO A 229 5.25 -9.60 16.80
N THR A 230 5.54 -10.89 17.04
CA THR A 230 5.15 -11.98 16.13
C THR A 230 3.63 -12.06 15.97
N VAL A 231 2.86 -11.91 17.05
CA VAL A 231 1.39 -11.94 17.00
C VAL A 231 0.87 -10.76 16.20
N ILE A 232 1.35 -9.55 16.49
CA ILE A 232 0.91 -8.32 15.82
C ILE A 232 1.26 -8.36 14.33
N THR A 233 2.48 -8.72 13.95
CA THR A 233 2.88 -8.77 12.55
C THR A 233 2.11 -9.82 11.74
N THR A 234 1.79 -10.96 12.34
CA THR A 234 0.98 -12.00 11.69
C THR A 234 -0.48 -11.55 11.54
N THR A 235 -1.05 -10.97 12.58
CA THR A 235 -2.45 -10.51 12.59
C THR A 235 -2.68 -9.37 11.60
N THR A 236 -1.79 -8.40 11.58
CA THR A 236 -1.89 -7.25 10.66
C THR A 236 -1.62 -7.65 9.20
N GLU A 237 -0.82 -8.68 8.95
CA GLU A 237 -0.66 -9.25 7.62
C GLU A 237 -1.95 -9.95 7.16
N THR A 238 -2.63 -10.67 8.05
CA THR A 238 -3.96 -11.24 7.77
C THR A 238 -4.99 -10.14 7.46
N LEU A 239 -4.98 -9.04 8.23
CA LEU A 239 -5.82 -7.86 7.94
C LEU A 239 -5.53 -7.28 6.56
N LEU A 240 -4.26 -7.16 6.16
CA LEU A 240 -3.88 -6.70 4.83
C LEU A 240 -4.51 -7.57 3.73
N TRP A 241 -4.41 -8.91 3.85
CA TRP A 241 -5.00 -9.82 2.87
C TRP A 241 -6.51 -9.70 2.79
N GLN A 242 -7.19 -9.60 3.94
CA GLN A 242 -8.64 -9.43 4.00
C GLN A 242 -9.06 -8.07 3.38
N MET A 243 -8.33 -7.01 3.67
CA MET A 243 -8.61 -5.69 3.11
C MET A 243 -8.29 -5.58 1.62
N ASN A 244 -7.30 -6.32 1.11
CA ASN A 244 -7.07 -6.43 -0.33
C ASN A 244 -8.28 -7.06 -1.04
N ALA A 245 -8.77 -8.20 -0.55
CA ALA A 245 -9.94 -8.88 -1.10
C ALA A 245 -11.20 -7.98 -1.02
N LEU A 246 -11.39 -7.26 0.08
CA LEU A 246 -12.49 -6.34 0.27
C LEU A 246 -12.43 -5.15 -0.70
N THR A 247 -11.25 -4.57 -0.91
CA THR A 247 -11.07 -3.46 -1.87
C THR A 247 -11.43 -3.89 -3.28
N SER A 248 -11.00 -5.08 -3.71
CA SER A 248 -11.38 -5.63 -5.03
C SER A 248 -12.89 -5.87 -5.15
N GLN A 249 -13.59 -6.24 -4.07
CA GLN A 249 -15.04 -6.34 -4.09
C GLN A 249 -15.70 -4.97 -4.26
N TYR A 250 -15.22 -3.92 -3.61
CA TYR A 250 -15.70 -2.55 -3.82
C TYR A 250 -15.43 -2.05 -5.24
N GLU A 251 -14.26 -2.37 -5.83
CA GLU A 251 -13.97 -2.08 -7.24
C GLU A 251 -15.01 -2.73 -8.17
N GLY A 252 -15.36 -3.99 -7.95
CA GLY A 252 -16.38 -4.71 -8.72
C GLY A 252 -17.79 -4.08 -8.61
N VAL A 253 -18.19 -3.64 -7.41
CA VAL A 253 -19.48 -2.94 -7.22
C VAL A 253 -19.51 -1.60 -7.96
N MET A 254 -18.37 -0.89 -8.00
CA MET A 254 -18.25 0.36 -8.73
C MET A 254 -18.42 0.19 -10.23
N GLN A 255 -17.82 -0.86 -10.80
CA GLN A 255 -17.90 -1.14 -12.25
C GLN A 255 -19.28 -1.59 -12.68
N SER A 256 -20.05 -2.26 -11.81
CA SER A 256 -21.40 -2.75 -12.11
C SER A 256 -22.51 -1.70 -11.92
N GLY A 257 -22.21 -0.57 -11.28
CA GLY A 257 -23.15 0.54 -11.03
C GLY A 257 -22.95 1.76 -11.92
N SER A 258 -22.04 1.65 -12.91
CA SER A 258 -21.79 2.64 -13.97
C SER A 258 -22.56 2.26 -15.22
#